data_ecfd5522d3dbecd5ae39510b8bd81730
#
_entry.id   ecfd5522d3dbecd5ae39510b8bd81730
#
_cell.length_a   1.000
_cell.length_b   1.000
_cell.length_c   1.000
_cell.angle_alpha   90.00
_cell.angle_beta   90.00
_cell.angle_gamma   90.00
#
_symmetry.space_group_name_H-M   'P 1'
#
loop_
_entity.id
_entity.type
_entity.pdbx_description
1 polymer ?
#
loop_
_entity_poly.entity_id
_entity_poly.type
_entity_poly.pdbx_seq_one_letter_code
_entity_poly.pdbx_strand_id
1 'polypeptide(L)'
;MTIREELKDYCQKCISDVRISEYEDYISCTKHKQAAKRFLKDIAEEENSPTYPFYFSEEDAKNIVEWFRMLHHSKGVLAGQPIELTIWQKFILCQLYGWRRKKDGLKRFKKLFVEVARKNAKSQMIAGVMLYEIAVSATRNGEVYEAYTTGVKREQSKIVFKEADLMLRGSPLRKKFKITRDLISHIKTESSLKMLCKEDGKKGDGTNIAILCVDELHQHPTMEFVDLFLGANSKDPTLVIITTAGVDLTYPCYTVEYTYCSKVLDPDTDVEDEAYLIDIMEFEPELAENMENIGAVSYTHLRAHETRR
;
A
#
# COMPACT_ATOMS: atom_id res chain seq x y z
N MET A 1 -21.06 9.57 7.42
CA MET A 1 -19.63 9.92 7.60
C MET A 1 -18.95 9.69 6.26
N THR A 2 -18.26 10.68 5.73
CA THR A 2 -17.46 10.57 4.51
C THR A 2 -16.17 9.79 4.81
N ILE A 3 -15.47 9.31 3.77
CA ILE A 3 -14.17 8.66 3.97
C ILE A 3 -13.16 9.64 4.57
N ARG A 4 -13.18 10.90 4.12
CA ARG A 4 -12.35 11.96 4.70
C ARG A 4 -12.57 12.10 6.21
N GLU A 5 -13.81 12.15 6.66
CA GLU A 5 -14.15 12.24 8.09
C GLU A 5 -13.72 10.99 8.87
N GLU A 6 -13.92 9.80 8.30
CA GLU A 6 -13.49 8.53 8.89
C GLU A 6 -11.96 8.50 9.07
N LEU A 7 -11.19 8.94 8.07
CA LEU A 7 -9.73 9.01 8.16
C LEU A 7 -9.24 10.12 9.10
N LYS A 8 -9.91 11.28 9.16
CA LYS A 8 -9.57 12.34 10.13
C LYS A 8 -9.77 11.84 11.57
N ASP A 9 -10.87 11.16 11.86
CA ASP A 9 -11.14 10.56 13.18
C ASP A 9 -10.09 9.50 13.54
N TYR A 10 -9.78 8.61 12.60
CA TYR A 10 -8.72 7.62 12.77
C TYR A 10 -7.37 8.25 13.13
N CYS A 11 -6.94 9.25 12.35
CA CYS A 11 -5.66 9.95 12.59
C CYS A 11 -5.62 10.64 13.95
N GLN A 12 -6.70 11.28 14.37
CA GLN A 12 -6.79 11.92 15.68
C GLN A 12 -6.67 10.91 16.83
N LYS A 13 -7.33 9.75 16.70
CA LYS A 13 -7.23 8.64 17.66
C LYS A 13 -5.80 8.09 17.76
N CYS A 14 -5.15 7.87 16.61
CA CYS A 14 -3.75 7.39 16.57
C CYS A 14 -2.78 8.38 17.25
N ILE A 15 -2.93 9.68 16.98
CA ILE A 15 -2.07 10.72 17.55
C ILE A 15 -2.26 10.83 19.07
N SER A 16 -3.48 10.64 19.55
CA SER A 16 -3.85 10.78 20.97
C SER A 16 -3.72 9.48 21.77
N ASP A 17 -3.28 8.38 21.15
CA ASP A 17 -3.19 7.03 21.77
C ASP A 17 -4.50 6.63 22.49
N VAL A 18 -5.62 6.77 21.78
CA VAL A 18 -6.93 6.50 22.38
C VAL A 18 -7.12 5.02 22.64
N ARG A 19 -7.36 4.67 23.91
CA ARG A 19 -7.81 3.33 24.30
C ARG A 19 -9.32 3.33 24.41
N ILE A 20 -9.97 2.49 23.61
CA ILE A 20 -11.44 2.38 23.58
C ILE A 20 -11.89 1.18 24.40
N SER A 21 -11.15 0.08 24.33
CA SER A 21 -11.45 -1.16 25.07
C SER A 21 -10.22 -2.07 25.11
N GLU A 22 -10.33 -3.20 25.81
CA GLU A 22 -9.33 -4.26 25.82
C GLU A 22 -8.97 -4.80 24.43
N TYR A 23 -9.81 -4.50 23.41
CA TYR A 23 -9.71 -5.05 22.05
C TYR A 23 -9.57 -3.96 20.96
N GLU A 24 -9.73 -2.69 21.28
CA GLU A 24 -9.75 -1.58 20.31
C GLU A 24 -8.89 -0.43 20.82
N ASP A 25 -7.57 -0.61 20.76
CA ASP A 25 -6.63 0.45 21.10
C ASP A 25 -6.02 1.06 19.82
N TYR A 26 -5.95 2.40 19.80
CA TYR A 26 -5.27 3.17 18.77
C TYR A 26 -3.89 3.64 19.25
N ILE A 27 -3.15 2.75 19.90
CA ILE A 27 -1.76 3.04 20.32
C ILE A 27 -0.86 2.89 19.10
N SER A 28 -0.19 3.97 18.73
CA SER A 28 0.60 4.06 17.52
C SER A 28 2.05 4.41 17.82
N CYS A 29 2.97 3.84 17.03
CA CYS A 29 4.36 4.26 17.08
C CYS A 29 4.54 5.69 16.53
N THR A 30 5.67 6.30 16.85
CA THR A 30 6.00 7.68 16.45
C THR A 30 5.87 7.91 14.96
N LYS A 31 6.38 7.02 14.10
CA LYS A 31 6.32 7.17 12.65
C LYS A 31 4.90 7.09 12.08
N HIS A 32 4.07 6.19 12.63
CA HIS A 32 2.66 6.15 12.23
C HIS A 32 1.90 7.42 12.65
N LYS A 33 2.19 7.96 13.86
CA LYS A 33 1.66 9.26 14.31
C LYS A 33 2.11 10.40 13.39
N GLN A 34 3.35 10.39 12.94
CA GLN A 34 3.87 11.38 11.97
C GLN A 34 3.15 11.27 10.62
N ALA A 35 2.91 10.06 10.11
CA ALA A 35 2.11 9.83 8.91
C ALA A 35 0.67 10.34 9.07
N ALA A 36 0.03 10.10 10.23
CA ALA A 36 -1.29 10.61 10.56
C ALA A 36 -1.33 12.15 10.63
N LYS A 37 -0.33 12.78 11.27
CA LYS A 37 -0.19 14.24 11.32
C LYS A 37 -0.02 14.84 9.93
N ARG A 38 0.80 14.19 9.05
CA ARG A 38 0.98 14.61 7.67
C ARG A 38 -0.35 14.62 6.91
N PHE A 39 -1.15 13.57 7.03
CA PHE A 39 -2.48 13.53 6.41
C PHE A 39 -3.38 14.67 6.91
N LEU A 40 -3.44 14.92 8.21
CA LEU A 40 -4.25 16.01 8.77
C LEU A 40 -3.76 17.40 8.31
N LYS A 41 -2.43 17.60 8.21
CA LYS A 41 -1.83 18.82 7.63
C LYS A 41 -2.27 19.00 6.18
N ASP A 42 -2.16 17.96 5.35
CA ASP A 42 -2.55 18.00 3.95
C ASP A 42 -4.04 18.36 3.77
N ILE A 43 -4.92 17.79 4.59
CA ILE A 43 -6.35 18.14 4.58
C ILE A 43 -6.57 19.60 4.97
N ALA A 44 -5.88 20.08 6.01
CA ALA A 44 -5.99 21.47 6.44
C ALA A 44 -5.47 22.46 5.38
N GLU A 45 -4.37 22.12 4.69
CA GLU A 45 -3.84 22.91 3.58
C GLU A 45 -4.83 22.95 2.40
N GLU A 46 -5.44 21.83 2.04
CA GLU A 46 -6.47 21.79 0.99
C GLU A 46 -7.69 22.67 1.34
N GLU A 47 -8.14 22.63 2.60
CA GLU A 47 -9.30 23.39 3.08
C GLU A 47 -9.03 24.90 3.19
N ASN A 48 -7.79 25.32 3.50
CA ASN A 48 -7.45 26.71 3.83
C ASN A 48 -6.62 27.42 2.75
N SER A 49 -6.00 26.71 1.80
CA SER A 49 -5.12 27.30 0.79
C SER A 49 -5.64 27.04 -0.63
N PRO A 50 -6.16 28.06 -1.33
CA PRO A 50 -6.57 27.91 -2.73
C PRO A 50 -5.42 27.52 -3.66
N THR A 51 -4.18 27.84 -3.29
CA THR A 51 -2.96 27.56 -4.07
C THR A 51 -2.39 26.16 -3.79
N TYR A 52 -2.92 25.43 -2.80
CA TYR A 52 -2.47 24.07 -2.53
C TYR A 52 -2.67 23.20 -3.78
N PRO A 53 -1.63 22.50 -4.27
CA PRO A 53 -1.65 21.88 -5.59
C PRO A 53 -2.45 20.58 -5.68
N PHE A 54 -2.93 20.08 -4.55
CA PHE A 54 -3.64 18.81 -4.46
C PHE A 54 -5.08 18.98 -3.96
N TYR A 55 -5.90 17.95 -4.19
CA TYR A 55 -7.23 17.81 -3.60
C TYR A 55 -7.52 16.36 -3.27
N PHE A 56 -8.35 16.13 -2.27
CA PHE A 56 -8.78 14.79 -1.87
C PHE A 56 -10.11 14.45 -2.54
N SER A 57 -10.06 13.52 -3.50
CA SER A 57 -11.25 13.00 -4.20
C SER A 57 -11.94 11.94 -3.36
N GLU A 58 -13.06 12.29 -2.77
CA GLU A 58 -13.92 11.38 -2.02
C GLU A 58 -14.42 10.22 -2.90
N GLU A 59 -14.72 10.50 -4.17
CA GLU A 59 -15.15 9.52 -5.15
C GLU A 59 -14.06 8.46 -5.41
N ASP A 60 -12.81 8.89 -5.63
CA ASP A 60 -11.71 7.98 -5.88
C ASP A 60 -11.37 7.13 -4.65
N ALA A 61 -11.42 7.74 -3.46
CA ALA A 61 -11.26 7.03 -2.19
C ALA A 61 -12.38 5.99 -1.98
N LYS A 62 -13.61 6.31 -2.33
CA LYS A 62 -14.72 5.38 -2.29
C LYS A 62 -14.56 4.25 -3.31
N ASN A 63 -14.12 4.56 -4.52
CA ASN A 63 -13.97 3.58 -5.60
C ASN A 63 -12.99 2.46 -5.24
N ILE A 64 -11.87 2.78 -4.56
CA ILE A 64 -10.93 1.73 -4.12
C ILE A 64 -11.53 0.87 -3.00
N VAL A 65 -12.30 1.44 -2.08
CA VAL A 65 -12.98 0.68 -1.02
C VAL A 65 -14.03 -0.28 -1.62
N GLU A 66 -14.89 0.22 -2.52
CA GLU A 66 -15.90 -0.61 -3.20
C GLU A 66 -15.27 -1.68 -4.09
N TRP A 67 -14.11 -1.40 -4.68
CA TRP A 67 -13.35 -2.39 -5.43
C TRP A 67 -12.99 -3.60 -4.57
N PHE A 68 -12.47 -3.37 -3.36
CA PHE A 68 -12.11 -4.47 -2.45
C PHE A 68 -13.33 -5.29 -2.02
N ARG A 69 -14.50 -4.68 -1.85
CA ARG A 69 -15.75 -5.38 -1.58
C ARG A 69 -16.19 -6.34 -2.69
N MET A 70 -15.75 -6.09 -3.92
CA MET A 70 -15.98 -7.01 -5.04
C MET A 70 -14.96 -8.16 -5.09
N LEU A 71 -13.87 -8.09 -4.34
CA LEU A 71 -12.87 -9.17 -4.23
C LEU A 71 -13.17 -10.03 -3.01
N HIS A 72 -12.68 -11.27 -3.02
CA HIS A 72 -12.94 -12.20 -1.93
C HIS A 72 -11.65 -12.58 -1.19
N HIS A 73 -11.76 -12.79 0.11
CA HIS A 73 -10.66 -13.32 0.90
C HIS A 73 -10.20 -14.68 0.35
N SER A 74 -8.88 -14.80 0.15
CA SER A 74 -8.28 -15.98 -0.47
C SER A 74 -8.11 -17.16 0.48
N LYS A 75 -7.99 -16.89 1.79
CA LYS A 75 -7.58 -17.87 2.83
C LYS A 75 -8.18 -17.52 4.19
N GLY A 76 -8.00 -18.47 5.12
CA GLY A 76 -8.40 -18.30 6.51
C GLY A 76 -9.91 -18.44 6.74
N VAL A 77 -10.37 -17.98 7.89
CA VAL A 77 -11.78 -18.11 8.34
C VAL A 77 -12.73 -17.30 7.44
N LEU A 78 -12.23 -16.23 6.83
CA LEU A 78 -13.02 -15.36 5.94
C LEU A 78 -12.95 -15.79 4.46
N ALA A 79 -12.28 -16.90 4.14
CA ALA A 79 -12.14 -17.35 2.75
C ALA A 79 -13.47 -17.36 2.00
N GLY A 80 -13.49 -16.73 0.81
CA GLY A 80 -14.69 -16.63 -0.03
C GLY A 80 -15.66 -15.51 0.36
N GLN A 81 -15.45 -14.79 1.45
CA GLN A 81 -16.25 -13.62 1.81
C GLN A 81 -15.69 -12.35 1.13
N PRO A 82 -16.52 -11.33 0.86
CA PRO A 82 -16.06 -10.03 0.39
C PRO A 82 -15.04 -9.42 1.35
N ILE A 83 -14.06 -8.69 0.78
CA ILE A 83 -13.01 -8.06 1.57
C ILE A 83 -13.52 -6.71 2.07
N GLU A 84 -13.65 -6.59 3.39
CA GLU A 84 -13.84 -5.31 4.06
C GLU A 84 -12.47 -4.80 4.54
N LEU A 85 -12.05 -3.65 4.01
CA LEU A 85 -10.80 -3.02 4.40
C LEU A 85 -10.85 -2.57 5.86
N THR A 86 -9.80 -2.87 6.61
CA THR A 86 -9.59 -2.29 7.95
C THR A 86 -9.39 -0.79 7.83
N ILE A 87 -9.60 -0.06 8.92
CA ILE A 87 -9.42 1.40 8.91
C ILE A 87 -7.97 1.80 8.54
N TRP A 88 -6.99 1.03 8.99
CA TRP A 88 -5.59 1.21 8.60
C TRP A 88 -5.36 1.00 7.10
N GLN A 89 -5.94 -0.06 6.52
CA GLN A 89 -5.85 -0.28 5.07
C GLN A 89 -6.56 0.83 4.28
N LYS A 90 -7.69 1.33 4.76
CA LYS A 90 -8.35 2.51 4.19
C LYS A 90 -7.45 3.74 4.29
N PHE A 91 -6.79 3.96 5.44
CA PHE A 91 -5.85 5.08 5.62
C PHE A 91 -4.77 5.10 4.55
N ILE A 92 -4.19 3.95 4.17
CA ILE A 92 -3.20 3.85 3.10
C ILE A 92 -3.85 3.99 1.72
N LEU A 93 -4.85 3.16 1.41
CA LEU A 93 -5.36 3.04 0.06
C LEU A 93 -6.19 4.26 -0.37
N CYS A 94 -6.98 4.83 0.54
CA CYS A 94 -7.74 6.03 0.23
C CYS A 94 -6.83 7.26 0.06
N GLN A 95 -5.67 7.32 0.71
CA GLN A 95 -4.68 8.35 0.42
C GLN A 95 -4.03 8.15 -0.95
N LEU A 96 -3.58 6.92 -1.25
CA LEU A 96 -2.92 6.59 -2.53
C LEU A 96 -3.79 6.95 -3.73
N TYR A 97 -5.10 6.69 -3.63
CA TYR A 97 -6.04 6.89 -4.73
C TYR A 97 -6.86 8.18 -4.63
N GLY A 98 -7.13 8.68 -3.43
CA GLY A 98 -7.94 9.86 -3.21
C GLY A 98 -7.17 11.17 -3.44
N TRP A 99 -5.90 11.25 -3.07
CA TRP A 99 -5.13 12.46 -3.32
C TRP A 99 -4.79 12.64 -4.81
N ARG A 100 -5.22 13.76 -5.39
CA ARG A 100 -5.06 14.10 -6.80
C ARG A 100 -4.40 15.45 -6.98
N ARG A 101 -3.65 15.59 -8.06
CA ARG A 101 -3.06 16.87 -8.48
C ARG A 101 -4.11 17.72 -9.19
N LYS A 102 -4.29 18.98 -8.78
CA LYS A 102 -5.25 19.90 -9.41
C LYS A 102 -4.95 20.15 -10.90
N LYS A 103 -3.68 20.12 -11.29
CA LYS A 103 -3.26 20.47 -12.65
C LYS A 103 -3.67 19.45 -13.72
N ASP A 104 -3.78 18.15 -13.39
CA ASP A 104 -3.98 17.09 -14.37
C ASP A 104 -4.86 15.92 -13.88
N GLY A 105 -5.30 15.95 -12.63
CA GLY A 105 -6.15 14.91 -12.03
C GLY A 105 -5.45 13.57 -11.79
N LEU A 106 -4.13 13.47 -12.01
CA LEU A 106 -3.38 12.25 -11.75
C LEU A 106 -3.11 12.07 -10.25
N LYS A 107 -2.72 10.86 -9.83
CA LYS A 107 -2.37 10.58 -8.44
C LYS A 107 -1.28 11.53 -7.95
N ARG A 108 -1.43 12.07 -6.73
CA ARG A 108 -0.37 12.80 -6.04
C ARG A 108 0.80 11.88 -5.78
N PHE A 109 0.53 10.73 -5.14
CA PHE A 109 1.55 9.80 -4.72
C PHE A 109 1.99 8.89 -5.86
N LYS A 110 3.30 8.87 -6.11
CA LYS A 110 3.99 8.03 -7.10
C LYS A 110 4.74 6.89 -6.45
N LYS A 111 5.00 7.01 -5.16
CA LYS A 111 5.63 5.97 -4.34
C LYS A 111 4.80 5.71 -3.10
N LEU A 112 4.77 4.45 -2.69
CA LEU A 112 4.21 3.99 -1.43
C LEU A 112 5.26 3.12 -0.73
N PHE A 113 5.60 3.47 0.52
CA PHE A 113 6.39 2.62 1.41
C PHE A 113 5.54 2.21 2.60
N VAL A 114 5.41 0.91 2.82
CA VAL A 114 4.69 0.35 3.98
C VAL A 114 5.57 -0.66 4.69
N GLU A 115 5.94 -0.35 5.92
CA GLU A 115 6.54 -1.32 6.82
C GLU A 115 5.56 -1.66 7.94
N VAL A 116 5.20 -2.93 8.03
CA VAL A 116 4.27 -3.44 9.05
C VAL A 116 4.57 -4.91 9.33
N ALA A 117 4.31 -5.36 10.56
CA ALA A 117 4.55 -6.72 11.00
C ALA A 117 3.93 -7.78 10.07
N ARG A 118 4.40 -9.02 10.16
CA ARG A 118 3.84 -10.17 9.42
C ARG A 118 2.38 -10.40 9.82
N LYS A 119 1.61 -11.08 8.95
CA LYS A 119 0.19 -11.45 9.12
C LYS A 119 -0.81 -10.28 9.04
N ASN A 120 -0.41 -9.14 8.50
CA ASN A 120 -1.23 -7.94 8.30
C ASN A 120 -1.85 -7.84 6.91
N ALA A 121 -2.10 -8.98 6.28
CA ALA A 121 -2.72 -9.07 4.96
C ALA A 121 -2.05 -8.18 3.87
N LYS A 122 -0.75 -7.80 4.03
CA LYS A 122 0.00 -6.97 3.06
C LYS A 122 -0.14 -7.46 1.63
N SER A 123 0.18 -8.74 1.39
CA SER A 123 0.16 -9.33 0.04
C SER A 123 -1.25 -9.33 -0.55
N GLN A 124 -2.30 -9.52 0.28
CA GLN A 124 -3.69 -9.43 -0.17
C GLN A 124 -4.06 -7.99 -0.54
N MET A 125 -3.70 -7.01 0.29
CA MET A 125 -3.92 -5.60 0.01
C MET A 125 -3.27 -5.20 -1.31
N ILE A 126 -2.00 -5.56 -1.52
CA ILE A 126 -1.30 -5.20 -2.76
C ILE A 126 -1.83 -5.97 -3.97
N ALA A 127 -2.21 -7.23 -3.83
CA ALA A 127 -2.85 -7.98 -4.91
C ALA A 127 -4.14 -7.28 -5.40
N GLY A 128 -4.97 -6.77 -4.48
CA GLY A 128 -6.14 -5.97 -4.82
C GLY A 128 -5.80 -4.67 -5.53
N VAL A 129 -4.73 -3.99 -5.11
CA VAL A 129 -4.18 -2.79 -5.77
C VAL A 129 -3.71 -3.10 -7.19
N MET A 130 -2.95 -4.17 -7.40
CA MET A 130 -2.46 -4.57 -8.73
C MET A 130 -3.62 -4.84 -9.70
N LEU A 131 -4.68 -5.52 -9.22
CA LEU A 131 -5.88 -5.76 -10.02
C LEU A 131 -6.65 -4.46 -10.32
N TYR A 132 -6.72 -3.53 -9.36
CA TYR A 132 -7.33 -2.21 -9.54
C TYR A 132 -6.61 -1.40 -10.63
N GLU A 133 -5.28 -1.38 -10.60
CA GLU A 133 -4.48 -0.64 -11.57
C GLU A 133 -4.72 -1.15 -13.00
N ILE A 134 -4.69 -2.46 -13.26
CA ILE A 134 -4.89 -3.00 -14.61
C ILE A 134 -6.33 -2.93 -15.10
N ALA A 135 -7.32 -2.77 -14.21
CA ALA A 135 -8.72 -2.70 -14.58
C ALA A 135 -9.28 -1.27 -14.54
N VAL A 136 -9.16 -0.59 -13.39
CA VAL A 136 -9.83 0.70 -13.14
C VAL A 136 -8.94 1.86 -13.57
N SER A 137 -7.69 1.93 -13.08
CA SER A 137 -6.76 3.01 -13.42
C SER A 137 -6.43 3.01 -14.91
N ALA A 138 -6.20 1.84 -15.51
CA ALA A 138 -5.99 1.67 -16.95
C ALA A 138 -7.20 2.17 -17.77
N THR A 139 -8.43 1.84 -17.36
CA THR A 139 -9.65 2.35 -18.02
C THR A 139 -9.76 3.88 -17.89
N ARG A 140 -9.50 4.41 -16.70
CA ARG A 140 -9.55 5.86 -16.44
C ARG A 140 -8.57 6.65 -17.29
N ASN A 141 -7.33 6.15 -17.39
CA ASN A 141 -6.27 6.83 -18.13
C ASN A 141 -6.27 6.55 -19.63
N GLY A 142 -7.10 5.58 -20.10
CA GLY A 142 -7.17 5.18 -21.49
C GLY A 142 -5.86 4.57 -22.01
N GLU A 143 -5.15 3.82 -21.16
CA GLU A 143 -3.81 3.29 -21.44
C GLU A 143 -3.75 1.80 -21.08
N VAL A 144 -2.97 1.04 -21.85
CA VAL A 144 -2.66 -0.36 -21.52
C VAL A 144 -1.59 -0.39 -20.43
N TYR A 145 -1.90 -0.95 -19.28
CA TYR A 145 -1.03 -0.99 -18.12
C TYR A 145 -0.31 -2.32 -18.00
N GLU A 146 1.00 -2.25 -17.72
CA GLU A 146 1.77 -3.38 -17.28
C GLU A 146 2.07 -3.26 -15.78
N ALA A 147 1.55 -4.20 -15.00
CA ALA A 147 1.74 -4.32 -13.57
C ALA A 147 2.72 -5.46 -13.28
N TYR A 148 3.66 -5.21 -12.37
CA TYR A 148 4.67 -6.21 -12.01
C TYR A 148 4.78 -6.40 -10.51
N THR A 149 4.88 -7.66 -10.08
CA THR A 149 5.29 -8.04 -8.73
C THR A 149 6.70 -8.59 -8.76
N THR A 150 7.53 -8.18 -7.82
CA THR A 150 8.93 -8.62 -7.75
C THR A 150 9.21 -9.38 -6.47
N GLY A 151 10.27 -10.16 -6.48
CA GLY A 151 10.82 -10.85 -5.32
C GLY A 151 12.22 -11.33 -5.60
N VAL A 152 13.03 -11.51 -4.57
CA VAL A 152 14.41 -12.02 -4.69
C VAL A 152 14.42 -13.40 -5.36
N LYS A 153 13.43 -14.24 -5.03
CA LYS A 153 13.19 -15.54 -5.62
C LYS A 153 11.86 -15.58 -6.34
N ARG A 154 11.75 -16.41 -7.37
CA ARG A 154 10.53 -16.58 -8.15
C ARG A 154 9.31 -16.99 -7.30
N GLU A 155 9.53 -17.76 -6.24
CA GLU A 155 8.47 -18.14 -5.29
C GLU A 155 7.90 -16.94 -4.54
N GLN A 156 8.72 -15.94 -4.23
CA GLN A 156 8.29 -14.71 -3.57
C GLN A 156 7.46 -13.82 -4.51
N SER A 157 7.93 -13.60 -5.75
CA SER A 157 7.15 -12.82 -6.73
C SER A 157 5.80 -13.46 -7.05
N LYS A 158 5.67 -14.80 -6.87
CA LYS A 158 4.39 -15.52 -7.02
C LYS A 158 3.39 -15.27 -5.91
N ILE A 159 3.80 -14.80 -4.73
CA ILE A 159 2.90 -14.66 -3.56
C ILE A 159 1.76 -13.69 -3.90
N VAL A 160 2.09 -12.48 -4.30
CA VAL A 160 1.10 -11.45 -4.65
C VAL A 160 0.30 -11.85 -5.90
N PHE A 161 0.96 -12.42 -6.91
CA PHE A 161 0.29 -12.92 -8.12
C PHE A 161 -0.75 -14.01 -7.81
N LYS A 162 -0.36 -15.01 -7.01
CA LYS A 162 -1.26 -16.09 -6.59
C LYS A 162 -2.39 -15.57 -5.72
N GLU A 163 -2.11 -14.60 -4.89
CA GLU A 163 -3.13 -13.94 -4.07
C GLU A 163 -4.17 -13.26 -4.96
N ALA A 164 -3.73 -12.51 -6.00
CA ALA A 164 -4.62 -11.87 -6.96
C ALA A 164 -5.52 -12.90 -7.70
N ASP A 165 -4.97 -14.03 -8.13
CA ASP A 165 -5.77 -15.12 -8.73
C ASP A 165 -6.83 -15.64 -7.75
N LEU A 166 -6.43 -15.93 -6.50
CA LEU A 166 -7.33 -16.48 -5.49
C LEU A 166 -8.45 -15.49 -5.13
N MET A 167 -8.14 -14.19 -5.01
CA MET A 167 -9.13 -13.15 -4.71
C MET A 167 -10.18 -12.98 -5.81
N LEU A 168 -9.83 -13.28 -7.05
CA LEU A 168 -10.77 -13.28 -8.18
C LEU A 168 -11.67 -14.50 -8.20
N ARG A 169 -11.28 -15.63 -7.59
CA ARG A 169 -12.09 -16.85 -7.55
C ARG A 169 -13.35 -16.59 -6.74
N GLY A 170 -14.53 -16.87 -7.35
CA GLY A 170 -15.82 -16.57 -6.72
C GLY A 170 -16.24 -15.11 -6.75
N SER A 171 -15.34 -14.19 -7.09
CA SER A 171 -15.65 -12.78 -7.25
C SER A 171 -16.50 -12.51 -8.49
N PRO A 172 -17.44 -11.54 -8.47
CA PRO A 172 -18.17 -11.09 -9.65
C PRO A 172 -17.25 -10.55 -10.75
N LEU A 173 -16.03 -10.15 -10.40
CA LEU A 173 -15.03 -9.66 -11.33
C LEU A 173 -14.33 -10.75 -12.13
N ARG A 174 -14.41 -12.03 -11.71
CA ARG A 174 -13.67 -13.15 -12.33
C ARG A 174 -13.79 -13.21 -13.85
N LYS A 175 -14.98 -12.97 -14.38
CA LYS A 175 -15.25 -13.03 -15.83
C LYS A 175 -14.62 -11.88 -16.62
N LYS A 176 -14.13 -10.84 -15.96
CA LYS A 176 -13.46 -9.69 -16.59
C LYS A 176 -11.96 -9.93 -16.78
N PHE A 177 -11.42 -11.03 -16.24
CA PHE A 177 -10.00 -11.35 -16.29
C PHE A 177 -9.75 -12.71 -16.96
N LYS A 178 -8.71 -12.73 -17.81
CA LYS A 178 -8.12 -13.97 -18.32
C LYS A 178 -6.91 -14.30 -17.45
N ILE A 179 -6.88 -15.50 -16.88
CA ILE A 179 -5.83 -15.94 -15.95
C ILE A 179 -5.14 -17.14 -16.55
N THR A 180 -3.83 -17.06 -16.65
CA THR A 180 -2.94 -18.15 -17.02
C THR A 180 -1.95 -18.41 -15.89
N ARG A 181 -1.02 -19.32 -16.06
CA ARG A 181 0.00 -19.65 -15.06
C ARG A 181 0.87 -18.46 -14.64
N ASP A 182 1.20 -17.57 -15.58
CA ASP A 182 2.18 -16.50 -15.39
C ASP A 182 1.66 -15.10 -15.78
N LEU A 183 0.35 -15.00 -16.09
CA LEU A 183 -0.28 -13.76 -16.54
C LEU A 183 -1.73 -13.66 -16.07
N ILE A 184 -2.08 -12.53 -15.49
CA ILE A 184 -3.46 -12.10 -15.28
C ILE A 184 -3.70 -10.89 -16.18
N SER A 185 -4.65 -10.98 -17.12
CA SER A 185 -4.99 -9.88 -18.03
C SER A 185 -6.42 -9.42 -17.81
N HIS A 186 -6.64 -8.12 -17.79
CA HIS A 186 -7.99 -7.54 -17.84
C HIS A 186 -8.45 -7.45 -19.28
N ILE A 187 -9.61 -8.10 -19.61
CA ILE A 187 -10.05 -8.32 -20.99
C ILE A 187 -10.32 -6.99 -21.71
N LYS A 188 -10.94 -6.01 -21.02
CA LYS A 188 -11.36 -4.74 -21.64
C LYS A 188 -10.20 -3.81 -21.95
N THR A 189 -9.19 -3.73 -21.05
CA THR A 189 -8.05 -2.79 -21.19
C THR A 189 -6.82 -3.43 -21.81
N GLU A 190 -6.82 -4.77 -21.97
CA GLU A 190 -5.65 -5.56 -22.38
C GLU A 190 -4.44 -5.44 -21.43
N SER A 191 -4.63 -4.73 -20.32
CA SER A 191 -3.63 -4.56 -19.27
C SER A 191 -3.32 -5.86 -18.54
N SER A 192 -2.11 -5.99 -18.03
CA SER A 192 -1.64 -7.27 -17.49
C SER A 192 -0.87 -7.14 -16.18
N LEU A 193 -0.98 -8.15 -15.34
CA LEU A 193 -0.17 -8.39 -14.15
C LEU A 193 0.75 -9.58 -14.41
N LYS A 194 2.05 -9.37 -14.21
CA LYS A 194 3.13 -10.34 -14.42
C LYS A 194 4.05 -10.40 -13.20
N MET A 195 4.84 -11.46 -13.12
CA MET A 195 5.89 -11.62 -12.12
C MET A 195 7.24 -11.28 -12.75
N LEU A 196 8.08 -10.57 -11.99
CA LEU A 196 9.48 -10.36 -12.31
C LEU A 196 10.36 -11.00 -11.23
N CYS A 197 11.40 -11.68 -11.62
CA CYS A 197 12.43 -12.15 -10.73
C CYS A 197 13.82 -11.82 -11.30
N LYS A 198 14.81 -11.81 -10.43
CA LYS A 198 16.20 -11.50 -10.82
C LYS A 198 16.73 -12.42 -11.91
N GLU A 199 16.27 -13.68 -11.94
CA GLU A 199 16.64 -14.68 -12.92
C GLU A 199 16.13 -14.39 -14.35
N ASP A 200 15.08 -13.54 -14.48
CA ASP A 200 14.53 -13.15 -15.78
C ASP A 200 15.42 -12.14 -16.54
N GLY A 201 16.49 -11.65 -15.89
CA GLY A 201 17.47 -10.72 -16.47
C GLY A 201 16.87 -9.34 -16.79
N LYS A 202 17.52 -8.58 -17.69
CA LYS A 202 17.12 -7.24 -18.11
C LYS A 202 15.83 -7.18 -18.95
N LYS A 203 14.93 -8.14 -18.82
CA LYS A 203 13.66 -8.19 -19.57
C LYS A 203 12.68 -7.06 -19.22
N GLY A 204 13.02 -6.23 -18.24
CA GLY A 204 12.25 -5.02 -17.91
C GLY A 204 12.57 -3.80 -18.78
N ASP A 205 13.66 -3.84 -19.56
CA ASP A 205 13.99 -2.73 -20.47
C ASP A 205 12.96 -2.64 -21.61
N GLY A 206 12.29 -1.50 -21.73
CA GLY A 206 11.27 -1.24 -22.74
C GLY A 206 9.83 -1.60 -22.34
N THR A 207 9.58 -1.94 -21.09
CA THR A 207 8.21 -2.17 -20.57
C THR A 207 7.54 -0.86 -20.14
N ASN A 208 6.24 -0.72 -20.43
CA ASN A 208 5.45 0.42 -19.96
C ASN A 208 4.90 0.15 -18.55
N ILE A 209 5.79 0.22 -17.56
CA ILE A 209 5.46 -0.07 -16.16
C ILE A 209 4.46 0.98 -15.64
N ALA A 210 3.24 0.54 -15.34
CA ALA A 210 2.25 1.37 -14.68
C ALA A 210 2.27 1.21 -13.16
N ILE A 211 2.54 0.01 -12.67
CA ILE A 211 2.75 -0.25 -11.25
C ILE A 211 3.78 -1.35 -11.06
N LEU A 212 4.72 -1.11 -10.16
CA LEU A 212 5.71 -2.08 -9.71
C LEU A 212 5.57 -2.29 -8.20
N CYS A 213 5.37 -3.54 -7.78
CA CYS A 213 5.40 -3.92 -6.38
C CYS A 213 6.71 -4.62 -6.05
N VAL A 214 7.47 -4.04 -5.11
CA VAL A 214 8.64 -4.66 -4.48
C VAL A 214 8.22 -5.21 -3.13
N ASP A 215 7.99 -6.53 -3.08
CA ASP A 215 7.60 -7.22 -1.86
C ASP A 215 8.81 -7.65 -1.05
N GLU A 216 8.72 -7.51 0.28
CA GLU A 216 9.76 -7.86 1.25
C GLU A 216 11.13 -7.23 0.93
N LEU A 217 11.15 -5.89 0.70
CA LEU A 217 12.37 -5.16 0.34
C LEU A 217 13.55 -5.43 1.28
N HIS A 218 13.28 -5.72 2.58
CA HIS A 218 14.32 -6.07 3.56
C HIS A 218 15.14 -7.31 3.19
N GLN A 219 14.70 -8.13 2.23
CA GLN A 219 15.43 -9.30 1.73
C GLN A 219 16.21 -9.00 0.45
N HIS A 220 16.06 -7.82 -0.15
CA HIS A 220 16.75 -7.46 -1.39
C HIS A 220 18.13 -6.89 -1.10
N PRO A 221 19.20 -7.51 -1.61
CA PRO A 221 20.57 -7.02 -1.39
C PRO A 221 20.90 -5.79 -2.22
N THR A 222 20.08 -5.44 -3.21
CA THR A 222 20.27 -4.30 -4.10
C THR A 222 18.92 -3.60 -4.37
N MET A 223 18.99 -2.37 -4.89
CA MET A 223 17.79 -1.58 -5.28
C MET A 223 17.36 -1.80 -6.73
N GLU A 224 17.88 -2.81 -7.42
CA GLU A 224 17.71 -3.00 -8.89
C GLU A 224 16.24 -2.95 -9.36
N PHE A 225 15.28 -3.44 -8.57
CA PHE A 225 13.87 -3.34 -8.94
C PHE A 225 13.29 -1.95 -8.71
N VAL A 226 13.78 -1.23 -7.69
CA VAL A 226 13.41 0.18 -7.49
C VAL A 226 13.99 1.03 -8.62
N ASP A 227 15.24 0.76 -9.01
CA ASP A 227 15.91 1.45 -10.12
C ASP A 227 15.23 1.17 -11.46
N LEU A 228 14.71 -0.05 -11.67
CA LEU A 228 13.91 -0.39 -12.86
C LEU A 228 12.69 0.52 -13.02
N PHE A 229 12.05 0.90 -11.91
CA PHE A 229 10.90 1.81 -11.93
C PHE A 229 11.25 3.22 -12.41
N LEU A 230 12.49 3.66 -12.30
CA LEU A 230 12.92 4.97 -12.82
C LEU A 230 12.76 5.08 -14.34
N GLY A 231 12.71 3.95 -15.05
CA GLY A 231 12.42 3.86 -16.48
C GLY A 231 10.93 3.77 -16.84
N ALA A 232 10.02 3.86 -15.86
CA ALA A 232 8.59 3.75 -16.09
C ALA A 232 8.05 4.94 -16.92
N ASN A 233 7.37 4.66 -18.02
CA ASN A 233 6.88 5.65 -18.98
C ASN A 233 5.35 5.76 -19.04
N SER A 234 4.61 5.04 -18.19
CA SER A 234 3.16 5.19 -18.15
C SER A 234 2.75 6.57 -17.68
N LYS A 235 1.53 6.98 -18.01
CA LYS A 235 0.98 8.32 -17.68
C LYS A 235 0.94 8.58 -16.16
N ASP A 236 0.68 7.54 -15.35
CA ASP A 236 0.49 7.66 -13.90
C ASP A 236 1.15 6.50 -13.13
N PRO A 237 2.50 6.33 -13.25
CA PRO A 237 3.19 5.18 -12.69
C PRO A 237 3.22 5.22 -11.16
N THR A 238 3.22 4.04 -10.53
CA THR A 238 3.27 3.91 -9.07
C THR A 238 4.26 2.81 -8.66
N LEU A 239 5.21 3.16 -7.80
CA LEU A 239 6.06 2.20 -7.10
C LEU A 239 5.47 1.89 -5.73
N VAL A 240 5.27 0.61 -5.45
CA VAL A 240 4.80 0.13 -4.15
C VAL A 240 5.89 -0.71 -3.52
N ILE A 241 6.37 -0.29 -2.36
CA ILE A 241 7.33 -1.03 -1.54
C ILE A 241 6.61 -1.48 -0.29
N ILE A 242 6.56 -2.80 -0.09
CA ILE A 242 6.01 -3.37 1.14
C ILE A 242 7.05 -4.26 1.81
N THR A 243 7.17 -4.12 3.12
CA THR A 243 8.19 -4.86 3.87
C THR A 243 7.73 -5.17 5.29
N THR A 244 8.48 -6.04 5.94
CA THR A 244 8.45 -6.24 7.39
C THR A 244 9.79 -5.85 7.96
N ALA A 245 9.86 -5.61 9.25
CA ALA A 245 11.14 -5.46 9.92
C ALA A 245 12.04 -6.68 9.63
N GLY A 246 13.21 -6.42 9.08
CA GLY A 246 14.21 -7.43 8.74
C GLY A 246 15.28 -7.54 9.82
N VAL A 247 16.15 -8.52 9.67
CA VAL A 247 17.24 -8.81 10.61
C VAL A 247 18.53 -8.09 10.21
N ASP A 248 18.78 -7.93 8.91
CA ASP A 248 19.98 -7.31 8.38
C ASP A 248 19.76 -5.83 8.06
N LEU A 249 20.22 -4.97 8.95
CA LEU A 249 20.10 -3.51 8.83
C LEU A 249 21.11 -2.90 7.85
N THR A 250 22.00 -3.70 7.26
CA THR A 250 22.96 -3.23 6.25
C THR A 250 22.38 -3.18 4.84
N TYR A 251 21.23 -3.80 4.64
CA TYR A 251 20.57 -3.84 3.33
C TYR A 251 19.97 -2.48 2.94
N PRO A 252 19.86 -2.21 1.63
CA PRO A 252 19.34 -0.93 1.12
C PRO A 252 17.95 -0.56 1.63
N CYS A 253 17.14 -1.54 2.02
CA CYS A 253 15.85 -1.29 2.66
C CYS A 253 16.01 -0.33 3.85
N TYR A 254 17.02 -0.53 4.70
CA TYR A 254 17.27 0.29 5.89
C TYR A 254 18.20 1.46 5.64
N THR A 255 19.32 1.20 4.95
CA THR A 255 20.35 2.23 4.73
C THR A 255 19.91 3.32 3.75
N VAL A 256 18.93 3.05 2.89
CA VAL A 256 18.42 3.98 1.90
C VAL A 256 16.95 4.30 2.14
N GLU A 257 16.02 3.38 1.86
CA GLU A 257 14.59 3.66 1.83
C GLU A 257 14.00 4.03 3.20
N TYR A 258 14.20 3.18 4.20
CA TYR A 258 13.71 3.45 5.56
C TYR A 258 14.28 4.73 6.14
N THR A 259 15.59 4.96 5.95
CA THR A 259 16.27 6.19 6.42
C THR A 259 15.68 7.42 5.73
N TYR A 260 15.44 7.36 4.41
CA TYR A 260 14.81 8.43 3.66
C TYR A 260 13.37 8.67 4.11
N CYS A 261 12.57 7.61 4.18
CA CYS A 261 11.18 7.66 4.62
C CYS A 261 11.05 8.23 6.04
N SER A 262 11.95 7.86 6.94
CA SER A 262 11.97 8.38 8.30
C SER A 262 12.22 9.88 8.34
N LYS A 263 13.13 10.39 7.48
CA LYS A 263 13.38 11.83 7.36
C LYS A 263 12.19 12.58 6.79
N VAL A 264 11.51 12.02 5.78
CA VAL A 264 10.31 12.64 5.19
C VAL A 264 9.15 12.71 6.19
N LEU A 265 9.04 11.74 7.10
CA LEU A 265 8.01 11.75 8.15
C LEU A 265 8.34 12.67 9.32
N ASP A 266 9.62 12.88 9.59
CA ASP A 266 10.09 13.65 10.74
C ASP A 266 9.94 15.17 10.49
N PRO A 267 9.07 15.86 11.25
CA PRO A 267 8.83 17.30 11.07
C PRO A 267 10.04 18.17 11.43
N ASP A 268 11.06 17.62 12.12
CA ASP A 268 12.26 18.34 12.53
C ASP A 268 13.35 18.29 11.45
N THR A 269 13.09 17.69 10.29
CA THR A 269 13.99 17.69 9.13
C THR A 269 13.47 18.58 8.01
N ASP A 270 14.38 19.08 7.16
CA ASP A 270 14.05 19.86 5.95
C ASP A 270 13.79 18.95 4.72
N VAL A 271 13.52 17.64 4.92
CA VAL A 271 13.31 16.68 3.83
C VAL A 271 11.82 16.55 3.56
N GLU A 272 11.39 17.04 2.39
CA GLU A 272 10.01 16.92 1.93
C GLU A 272 9.94 16.05 0.66
N ASP A 273 8.96 15.17 0.58
CA ASP A 273 8.60 14.43 -0.64
C ASP A 273 7.08 14.30 -0.73
N GLU A 274 6.46 15.21 -1.47
CA GLU A 274 5.00 15.26 -1.63
C GLU A 274 4.44 14.09 -2.43
N ALA A 275 5.28 13.42 -3.23
CA ALA A 275 4.90 12.29 -4.07
C ALA A 275 5.07 10.93 -3.39
N TYR A 276 5.61 10.90 -2.17
CA TYR A 276 5.86 9.67 -1.42
C TYR A 276 4.87 9.49 -0.26
N LEU A 277 3.99 8.51 -0.36
CA LEU A 277 3.13 8.06 0.73
C LEU A 277 3.90 7.05 1.58
N ILE A 278 3.97 7.31 2.88
CA ILE A 278 4.79 6.52 3.79
C ILE A 278 3.96 6.14 5.01
N ASP A 279 4.03 4.85 5.38
CA ASP A 279 3.50 4.36 6.65
C ASP A 279 4.42 3.30 7.25
N ILE A 280 4.92 3.55 8.46
CA ILE A 280 5.84 2.69 9.17
C ILE A 280 5.25 2.37 10.54
N MET A 281 4.99 1.09 10.77
CA MET A 281 4.54 0.55 12.06
C MET A 281 5.65 -0.32 12.65
N GLU A 282 6.35 0.24 13.62
CA GLU A 282 7.47 -0.40 14.32
C GLU A 282 7.28 -0.40 15.83
N PHE A 283 8.14 -1.13 16.53
CA PHE A 283 8.20 -1.03 17.98
C PHE A 283 9.00 0.21 18.40
N GLU A 284 8.47 0.96 19.36
CA GLU A 284 9.25 1.98 20.03
C GLU A 284 10.35 1.30 20.86
N PRO A 285 11.62 1.77 20.77
CA PRO A 285 12.74 1.17 21.51
C PRO A 285 12.49 1.10 23.03
N GLU A 286 11.83 2.10 23.59
CA GLU A 286 11.49 2.19 25.01
C GLU A 286 10.47 1.11 25.45
N LEU A 287 9.60 0.66 24.51
CA LEU A 287 8.65 -0.40 24.76
C LEU A 287 9.25 -1.79 24.54
N ALA A 288 10.32 -1.88 23.75
CA ALA A 288 11.03 -3.14 23.49
C ALA A 288 11.77 -3.67 24.75
N GLU A 289 12.12 -2.81 25.70
CA GLU A 289 12.72 -3.23 26.98
C GLU A 289 11.72 -3.95 27.88
N ASN A 290 10.41 -3.80 27.65
CA ASN A 290 9.35 -4.46 28.40
C ASN A 290 8.70 -5.55 27.54
N MET A 291 9.25 -6.77 27.57
CA MET A 291 8.81 -7.92 26.76
C MET A 291 7.31 -8.24 26.88
N GLU A 292 6.67 -7.91 27.99
CA GLU A 292 5.23 -8.09 28.21
C GLU A 292 4.39 -7.15 27.32
N ASN A 293 4.93 -5.99 26.94
CA ASN A 293 4.27 -5.00 26.09
C ASN A 293 4.47 -5.24 24.57
N ILE A 294 5.45 -6.07 24.18
CA ILE A 294 5.75 -6.39 22.77
C ILE A 294 4.53 -6.99 22.06
N GLY A 295 3.76 -7.82 22.77
CA GLY A 295 2.51 -8.38 22.25
C GLY A 295 1.43 -7.33 22.00
N ALA A 296 1.36 -6.27 22.79
CA ALA A 296 0.33 -5.25 22.71
C ALA A 296 0.51 -4.33 21.46
N VAL A 297 1.69 -3.77 21.24
CA VAL A 297 1.92 -2.77 20.18
C VAL A 297 1.89 -3.36 18.78
N SER A 298 2.40 -4.59 18.60
CA SER A 298 2.39 -5.27 17.29
C SER A 298 1.03 -5.87 16.92
N TYR A 299 0.18 -6.14 17.90
CA TYR A 299 -1.08 -6.83 17.72
C TYR A 299 -2.32 -5.95 17.87
N THR A 300 -2.25 -4.82 18.56
CA THR A 300 -3.44 -4.03 18.90
C THR A 300 -4.10 -3.39 17.69
N HIS A 301 -3.35 -2.95 16.70
CA HIS A 301 -3.94 -2.45 15.44
C HIS A 301 -4.56 -3.54 14.57
N LEU A 302 -4.34 -4.82 14.89
CA LEU A 302 -4.58 -5.93 13.99
C LEU A 302 -5.44 -7.04 14.58
N ARG A 303 -5.59 -7.14 15.90
CA ARG A 303 -6.47 -8.12 16.54
C ARG A 303 -7.95 -7.79 16.46
N ALA A 304 -8.33 -6.55 16.27
CA ALA A 304 -9.74 -6.16 16.24
C ALA A 304 -10.57 -6.87 15.14
N HIS A 305 -9.90 -7.51 14.16
CA HIS A 305 -10.59 -8.22 13.07
C HIS A 305 -10.40 -9.75 13.05
N GLU A 306 -9.45 -10.31 13.80
CA GLU A 306 -9.26 -11.79 13.83
C GLU A 306 -10.10 -12.52 14.89
N THR A 307 -10.70 -11.84 15.85
CA THR A 307 -11.36 -12.45 17.01
C THR A 307 -12.86 -12.30 17.08
N ARG A 308 -13.53 -11.88 16.03
CA ARG A 308 -14.98 -12.14 15.94
C ARG A 308 -15.21 -13.59 15.54
N ARG A 309 -15.14 -14.49 16.54
CA ARG A 309 -15.79 -15.79 16.55
C ARG A 309 -17.21 -15.64 17.02
#